data_3f64df107c01b25e39f94a71f1171c9d
#
_entry.id   3f64df107c01b25e39f94a71f1171c9d
#
_cell.length_a   1.000
_cell.length_b   1.000
_cell.length_c   1.000
_cell.angle_alpha   90.00
_cell.angle_beta   90.00
_cell.angle_gamma   90.00
#
_symmetry.space_group_name_H-M   'P 1'
#
loop_
_entity.id
_entity.type
_entity.pdbx_description
1 polymer ?
#
loop_
_entity_poly.entity_id
_entity_poly.type
_entity_poly.pdbx_seq_one_letter_code
_entity_poly.pdbx_strand_id
1 'polypeptide(L)'
;MIVPVDLTNIDTAARIHAAAWQVSHRAFCKPEFVEKHTPERQKAYLQTKMDRGSAVYMLVADQPAGIVSVTGNLIEDLYVLPEMQNRGCGTQLLRFAMARCDETPVLWILENNENAARLYRRQGFAETGRRHAVTDGLDEIEFAWKGDPGGGESV
;
A
#
# COMPACT_ATOMS: atom_id res chain seq x y z
N MET A 1 -1.20 6.15 -15.83
CA MET A 1 -2.21 5.11 -16.15
C MET A 1 -2.13 3.98 -15.12
N ILE A 2 -3.26 3.56 -14.59
CA ILE A 2 -3.30 2.46 -13.63
C ILE A 2 -3.93 1.25 -14.30
N VAL A 3 -3.23 0.13 -14.26
CA VAL A 3 -3.65 -1.10 -14.93
C VAL A 3 -3.81 -2.24 -13.91
N PRO A 4 -4.73 -3.18 -14.14
CA PRO A 4 -4.82 -4.35 -13.28
C PRO A 4 -3.59 -5.24 -13.46
N VAL A 5 -3.15 -5.84 -12.36
CA VAL A 5 -2.07 -6.81 -12.40
C VAL A 5 -2.66 -8.18 -12.76
N ASP A 6 -2.00 -8.86 -13.69
CA ASP A 6 -2.38 -10.20 -14.13
C ASP A 6 -1.12 -11.00 -14.46
N LEU A 7 -1.26 -12.17 -15.06
CA LEU A 7 -0.10 -13.03 -15.36
C LEU A 7 0.88 -12.39 -16.34
N THR A 8 0.44 -11.41 -17.15
CA THR A 8 1.31 -10.77 -18.14
C THR A 8 2.25 -9.72 -17.54
N ASN A 9 1.89 -9.13 -16.40
CA ASN A 9 2.66 -8.04 -15.78
C ASN A 9 3.02 -8.27 -14.30
N ILE A 10 2.68 -9.43 -13.74
CA ILE A 10 2.92 -9.71 -12.32
C ILE A 10 4.41 -9.67 -11.97
N ASP A 11 5.30 -10.03 -12.88
CA ASP A 11 6.73 -9.97 -12.62
C ASP A 11 7.18 -8.54 -12.36
N THR A 12 6.67 -7.58 -13.12
CA THR A 12 6.96 -6.16 -12.92
C THR A 12 6.40 -5.68 -11.59
N ALA A 13 5.15 -6.04 -11.28
CA ALA A 13 4.53 -5.68 -9.99
C ALA A 13 5.32 -6.25 -8.81
N ALA A 14 5.79 -7.47 -8.92
CA ALA A 14 6.59 -8.11 -7.87
C ALA A 14 7.94 -7.43 -7.66
N ARG A 15 8.58 -6.96 -8.72
CA ARG A 15 9.82 -6.20 -8.60
C ARG A 15 9.59 -4.88 -7.86
N ILE A 16 8.50 -4.19 -8.18
CA ILE A 16 8.13 -2.95 -7.48
C ILE A 16 7.90 -3.24 -6.00
N HIS A 17 7.12 -4.26 -5.70
CA HIS A 17 6.78 -4.64 -4.32
C HIS A 17 8.04 -4.94 -3.53
N ALA A 18 8.93 -5.79 -4.08
CA ALA A 18 10.16 -6.18 -3.39
C ALA A 18 11.07 -4.98 -3.14
N ALA A 19 11.30 -4.15 -4.16
CA ALA A 19 12.19 -3.00 -4.04
C ALA A 19 11.68 -1.97 -3.03
N ALA A 20 10.41 -1.62 -3.12
CA ALA A 20 9.82 -0.62 -2.23
C ALA A 20 9.67 -1.15 -0.80
N TRP A 21 9.29 -2.41 -0.65
CA TRP A 21 9.15 -3.05 0.66
C TRP A 21 10.48 -3.09 1.39
N GLN A 22 11.56 -3.49 0.69
CA GLN A 22 12.90 -3.57 1.29
C GLN A 22 13.35 -2.21 1.80
N VAL A 23 13.16 -1.15 1.00
CA VAL A 23 13.54 0.20 1.41
C VAL A 23 12.76 0.65 2.64
N SER A 24 11.45 0.42 2.65
CA SER A 24 10.61 0.87 3.76
C SER A 24 10.86 0.10 5.06
N HIS A 25 11.32 -1.14 4.99
CA HIS A 25 11.48 -2.00 6.17
C HIS A 25 12.92 -2.08 6.68
N ARG A 26 13.90 -1.54 5.96
CA ARG A 26 15.31 -1.56 6.41
C ARG A 26 15.54 -0.92 7.77
N ALA A 27 14.74 0.08 8.10
CA ALA A 27 14.89 0.79 9.37
C ALA A 27 14.41 -0.02 10.59
N PHE A 28 13.54 -1.03 10.37
CA PHE A 28 12.91 -1.74 11.48
C PHE A 28 13.25 -3.22 11.52
N CYS A 29 13.74 -3.79 10.41
CA CYS A 29 13.92 -5.23 10.28
C CYS A 29 15.39 -5.58 10.11
N LYS A 30 15.75 -6.78 10.55
CA LYS A 30 17.11 -7.28 10.36
C LYS A 30 17.39 -7.46 8.86
N PRO A 31 18.66 -7.20 8.41
CA PRO A 31 19.00 -7.34 7.00
C PRO A 31 18.65 -8.71 6.41
N GLU A 32 18.87 -9.80 7.17
CA GLU A 32 18.56 -11.16 6.70
C GLU A 32 17.07 -11.31 6.38
N PHE A 33 16.22 -10.70 7.18
CA PHE A 33 14.77 -10.75 6.97
C PHE A 33 14.38 -9.92 5.73
N VAL A 34 14.96 -8.74 5.60
CA VAL A 34 14.67 -7.85 4.45
C VAL A 34 15.07 -8.52 3.14
N GLU A 35 16.25 -9.15 3.10
CA GLU A 35 16.79 -9.80 1.90
C GLU A 35 15.93 -10.96 1.42
N LYS A 36 15.16 -11.57 2.29
CA LYS A 36 14.26 -12.67 1.91
C LYS A 36 13.08 -12.21 1.06
N HIS A 37 12.77 -10.92 1.06
CA HIS A 37 11.66 -10.38 0.28
C HIS A 37 12.13 -10.09 -1.16
N THR A 38 12.43 -11.16 -1.87
CA THR A 38 12.88 -11.11 -3.27
C THR A 38 11.70 -10.92 -4.21
N PRO A 39 11.94 -10.51 -5.46
CA PRO A 39 10.87 -10.47 -6.46
C PRO A 39 10.13 -11.79 -6.61
N GLU A 40 10.84 -12.92 -6.57
CA GLU A 40 10.22 -14.25 -6.67
C GLU A 40 9.27 -14.52 -5.52
N ARG A 41 9.66 -14.18 -4.31
CA ARG A 41 8.81 -14.32 -3.13
C ARG A 41 7.59 -13.41 -3.20
N GLN A 42 7.80 -12.16 -3.64
CA GLN A 42 6.71 -11.21 -3.75
C GLN A 42 5.74 -11.58 -4.87
N LYS A 43 6.24 -12.19 -5.95
CA LYS A 43 5.38 -12.74 -7.00
C LYS A 43 4.46 -13.81 -6.45
N ALA A 44 5.00 -14.75 -5.68
CA ALA A 44 4.20 -15.80 -5.04
C ALA A 44 3.16 -15.22 -4.08
N TYR A 45 3.54 -14.20 -3.32
CA TYR A 45 2.65 -13.50 -2.41
C TYR A 45 1.48 -12.85 -3.18
N LEU A 46 1.77 -12.12 -4.24
CA LEU A 46 0.76 -11.45 -5.05
C LEU A 46 -0.16 -12.46 -5.74
N GLN A 47 0.41 -13.54 -6.26
CA GLN A 47 -0.37 -14.59 -6.92
C GLN A 47 -1.35 -15.21 -5.94
N THR A 48 -0.90 -15.58 -4.75
CA THR A 48 -1.76 -16.12 -3.71
C THR A 48 -2.87 -15.16 -3.34
N LYS A 49 -2.53 -13.88 -3.22
CA LYS A 49 -3.48 -12.84 -2.87
C LYS A 49 -4.57 -12.70 -3.93
N MET A 50 -4.18 -12.69 -5.19
CA MET A 50 -5.14 -12.60 -6.31
C MET A 50 -5.99 -13.87 -6.40
N ASP A 51 -5.42 -15.04 -6.16
CA ASP A 51 -6.15 -16.31 -6.15
C ASP A 51 -7.23 -16.33 -5.07
N ARG A 52 -7.03 -15.56 -3.98
CA ARG A 52 -7.99 -15.43 -2.89
C ARG A 52 -8.98 -14.29 -3.06
N GLY A 53 -8.97 -13.63 -4.21
CA GLY A 53 -9.96 -12.61 -4.54
C GLY A 53 -9.52 -11.16 -4.40
N SER A 54 -8.26 -10.91 -4.05
CA SER A 54 -7.75 -9.54 -4.02
C SER A 54 -7.52 -9.02 -5.44
N ALA A 55 -7.78 -7.74 -5.66
CA ALA A 55 -7.42 -7.05 -6.89
C ALA A 55 -6.13 -6.28 -6.65
N VAL A 56 -5.17 -6.42 -7.56
CA VAL A 56 -3.89 -5.71 -7.49
C VAL A 56 -3.79 -4.81 -8.72
N TYR A 57 -3.32 -3.58 -8.51
CA TYR A 57 -3.20 -2.57 -9.56
C TYR A 57 -1.79 -2.01 -9.57
N MET A 58 -1.35 -1.60 -10.76
CA MET A 58 -0.01 -1.03 -10.96
C MET A 58 -0.13 0.30 -11.67
N LEU A 59 0.53 1.32 -11.14
CA LEU A 59 0.65 2.62 -11.79
C LEU A 59 1.82 2.60 -12.74
N VAL A 60 1.56 2.96 -13.99
CA VAL A 60 2.59 3.12 -15.02
C VAL A 60 2.57 4.58 -15.47
N ALA A 61 3.67 5.27 -15.21
CA ALA A 61 3.92 6.62 -15.68
C ALA A 61 4.88 6.52 -16.88
N ASP A 62 6.04 7.16 -16.82
CA ASP A 62 7.10 6.95 -17.81
C ASP A 62 7.66 5.53 -17.69
N GLN A 63 7.58 4.99 -16.49
CA GLN A 63 7.96 3.61 -16.16
C GLN A 63 7.00 3.09 -15.11
N PRO A 64 6.97 1.78 -14.86
CA PRO A 64 6.20 1.24 -13.75
C PRO A 64 6.66 1.88 -12.45
N ALA A 65 5.72 2.41 -11.65
CA ALA A 65 6.04 3.30 -10.54
C ALA A 65 5.59 2.78 -9.17
N GLY A 66 4.47 2.08 -9.11
CA GLY A 66 3.93 1.65 -7.83
C GLY A 66 2.81 0.64 -7.98
N ILE A 67 2.40 0.07 -6.86
CA ILE A 67 1.30 -0.90 -6.79
C ILE A 67 0.40 -0.61 -5.60
N VAL A 68 -0.80 -1.18 -5.65
CA VAL A 68 -1.74 -1.20 -4.53
C VAL A 68 -2.65 -2.41 -4.67
N SER A 69 -3.13 -2.95 -3.56
CA SER A 69 -4.12 -4.02 -3.58
C SER A 69 -5.39 -3.62 -2.83
N VAL A 70 -6.51 -4.20 -3.26
CA VAL A 70 -7.82 -3.97 -2.62
C VAL A 70 -8.49 -5.34 -2.42
N THR A 71 -8.97 -5.56 -1.21
CA THR A 71 -9.77 -6.75 -0.88
C THR A 71 -10.99 -6.26 -0.11
N GLY A 72 -12.16 -6.23 -0.78
CA GLY A 72 -13.36 -5.63 -0.18
C GLY A 72 -13.15 -4.13 0.06
N ASN A 73 -13.05 -3.73 1.32
CA ASN A 73 -12.74 -2.34 1.69
C ASN A 73 -11.35 -2.17 2.27
N LEU A 74 -10.53 -3.23 2.25
CA LEU A 74 -9.19 -3.20 2.79
C LEU A 74 -8.18 -2.86 1.70
N ILE A 75 -7.45 -1.77 1.91
CA ILE A 75 -6.38 -1.33 1.01
C ILE A 75 -5.06 -1.79 1.61
N GLU A 76 -4.25 -2.48 0.82
CA GLU A 76 -2.95 -3.00 1.24
C GLU A 76 -1.92 -2.82 0.15
N ASP A 77 -0.66 -3.10 0.48
CA ASP A 77 0.44 -3.15 -0.48
C ASP A 77 0.59 -1.88 -1.31
N LEU A 78 0.35 -0.73 -0.70
CA LEU A 78 0.58 0.55 -1.36
C LEU A 78 2.08 0.85 -1.30
N TYR A 79 2.78 0.60 -2.40
CA TYR A 79 4.21 0.82 -2.52
C TYR A 79 4.54 1.59 -3.77
N VAL A 80 5.42 2.57 -3.63
CA VAL A 80 5.91 3.39 -4.74
C VAL A 80 7.43 3.25 -4.76
N LEU A 81 8.01 3.01 -5.92
CA LEU A 81 9.47 2.94 -6.06
C LEU A 81 10.10 4.22 -5.51
N PRO A 82 11.25 4.11 -4.80
CA PRO A 82 11.91 5.29 -4.21
C PRO A 82 12.15 6.41 -5.21
N GLU A 83 12.59 6.08 -6.42
CA GLU A 83 12.86 7.06 -7.47
C GLU A 83 11.61 7.72 -8.04
N MET A 84 10.42 7.17 -7.74
CA MET A 84 9.15 7.71 -8.20
C MET A 84 8.34 8.36 -7.10
N GLN A 85 8.89 8.45 -5.89
CA GLN A 85 8.23 9.09 -4.76
C GLN A 85 8.22 10.62 -4.92
N ASN A 86 7.34 11.30 -4.19
CA ASN A 86 7.18 12.75 -4.21
C ASN A 86 6.73 13.30 -5.57
N ARG A 87 6.04 12.48 -6.36
CA ARG A 87 5.45 12.85 -7.65
C ARG A 87 3.94 12.65 -7.69
N GLY A 88 3.34 12.41 -6.53
CA GLY A 88 1.90 12.16 -6.43
C GLY A 88 1.46 10.74 -6.77
N CYS A 89 2.40 9.80 -6.98
CA CYS A 89 2.07 8.42 -7.34
C CYS A 89 1.29 7.70 -6.22
N GLY A 90 1.72 7.88 -4.98
CA GLY A 90 1.04 7.28 -3.83
C GLY A 90 -0.39 7.79 -3.69
N THR A 91 -0.60 9.07 -3.89
CA THR A 91 -1.93 9.67 -3.84
C THR A 91 -2.82 9.15 -4.97
N GLN A 92 -2.28 9.02 -6.19
CA GLN A 92 -3.04 8.48 -7.31
C GLN A 92 -3.47 7.04 -7.06
N LEU A 93 -2.55 6.20 -6.58
CA LEU A 93 -2.85 4.80 -6.26
C LEU A 93 -3.86 4.68 -5.13
N LEU A 94 -3.69 5.48 -4.08
CA LEU A 94 -4.60 5.47 -2.95
C LEU A 94 -6.03 5.86 -3.36
N ARG A 95 -6.17 6.95 -4.10
CA ARG A 95 -7.49 7.40 -4.57
C ARG A 95 -8.15 6.39 -5.51
N PHE A 96 -7.35 5.78 -6.37
CA PHE A 96 -7.84 4.72 -7.25
C PHE A 96 -8.37 3.54 -6.44
N ALA A 97 -7.61 3.10 -5.42
CA ALA A 97 -8.00 2.00 -4.54
C ALA A 97 -9.26 2.34 -3.75
N MET A 98 -9.34 3.55 -3.21
CA MET A 98 -10.52 4.00 -2.45
C MET A 98 -11.80 3.89 -3.27
N ALA A 99 -11.74 4.25 -4.54
CA ALA A 99 -12.89 4.20 -5.43
C ALA A 99 -13.36 2.76 -5.72
N ARG A 100 -12.52 1.78 -5.43
CA ARG A 100 -12.83 0.36 -5.66
C ARG A 100 -13.22 -0.40 -4.40
N CYS A 101 -13.19 0.25 -3.26
CA CYS A 101 -13.65 -0.36 -2.03
C CYS A 101 -15.18 -0.47 -2.04
N ASP A 102 -15.69 -1.58 -1.52
CA ASP A 102 -17.14 -1.81 -1.45
C ASP A 102 -17.81 -1.16 -0.25
N GLU A 103 -17.01 -0.73 0.72
CA GLU A 103 -17.46 -0.02 1.92
C GLU A 103 -16.42 1.04 2.25
N THR A 104 -16.55 1.69 3.41
CA THR A 104 -15.58 2.68 3.88
C THR A 104 -14.17 2.11 3.84
N PRO A 105 -13.26 2.74 3.10
CA PRO A 105 -11.89 2.26 3.00
C PRO A 105 -11.17 2.19 4.35
N VAL A 106 -10.43 1.12 4.55
CA VAL A 106 -9.65 0.84 5.76
C VAL A 106 -8.26 0.40 5.33
N LEU A 107 -7.26 0.77 6.13
CA LEU A 107 -5.89 0.31 5.91
C LEU A 107 -5.15 0.22 7.25
N TRP A 108 -4.03 -0.49 7.22
CA TRP A 108 -3.18 -0.68 8.39
C TRP A 108 -1.76 -0.24 8.06
N ILE A 109 -1.10 0.43 8.99
CA ILE A 109 0.30 0.84 8.83
C ILE A 109 1.08 0.54 10.11
N LEU A 110 2.39 0.36 9.98
CA LEU A 110 3.26 0.30 11.13
C LEU A 110 3.18 1.63 11.90
N GLU A 111 3.08 1.56 13.20
CA GLU A 111 2.85 2.75 14.05
C GLU A 111 3.94 3.81 13.94
N ASN A 112 5.15 3.43 13.53
CA ASN A 112 6.28 4.34 13.35
C ASN A 112 6.46 4.82 11.90
N ASN A 113 5.53 4.49 11.00
CA ASN A 113 5.61 4.93 9.61
C ASN A 113 4.96 6.30 9.45
N GLU A 114 5.70 7.34 9.81
CA GLU A 114 5.21 8.73 9.80
C GLU A 114 4.88 9.22 8.40
N ASN A 115 5.63 8.80 7.39
CA ASN A 115 5.39 9.24 6.01
C ASN A 115 4.06 8.72 5.50
N ALA A 116 3.75 7.44 5.75
CA ALA A 116 2.47 6.86 5.37
C ALA A 116 1.32 7.52 6.14
N ALA A 117 1.50 7.75 7.44
CA ALA A 117 0.48 8.39 8.25
C ALA A 117 0.13 9.78 7.70
N ARG A 118 1.14 10.57 7.32
CA ARG A 118 0.90 11.90 6.74
C ARG A 118 0.10 11.83 5.44
N LEU A 119 0.45 10.89 4.56
CA LEU A 119 -0.27 10.70 3.30
C LEU A 119 -1.74 10.37 3.57
N TYR A 120 -1.97 9.40 4.45
CA TYR A 120 -3.34 8.95 4.72
C TYR A 120 -4.18 10.03 5.40
N ARG A 121 -3.62 10.75 6.36
CA ARG A 121 -4.34 11.87 7.01
C ARG A 121 -4.70 12.96 6.02
N ARG A 122 -3.80 13.29 5.09
CA ARG A 122 -4.10 14.29 4.05
C ARG A 122 -5.24 13.86 3.15
N GLN A 123 -5.42 12.55 2.96
CA GLN A 123 -6.50 12.02 2.14
C GLN A 123 -7.79 11.77 2.91
N GLY A 124 -7.84 12.10 4.19
CA GLY A 124 -9.06 12.01 4.97
C GLY A 124 -9.18 10.79 5.86
N PHE A 125 -8.10 10.02 6.03
CA PHE A 125 -8.09 8.88 6.95
C PHE A 125 -7.73 9.33 8.36
N ALA A 126 -8.28 8.62 9.34
CA ALA A 126 -7.95 8.84 10.76
C ALA A 126 -7.83 7.50 11.47
N GLU A 127 -7.05 7.48 12.53
CA GLU A 127 -6.89 6.29 13.36
C GLU A 127 -8.24 5.89 13.98
N THR A 128 -8.49 4.58 14.03
CA THR A 128 -9.71 4.03 14.63
C THR A 128 -9.52 3.64 16.08
N GLY A 129 -8.29 3.51 16.52
CA GLY A 129 -7.95 2.99 17.84
C GLY A 129 -7.64 1.50 17.84
N ARG A 130 -7.95 0.79 16.76
CA ARG A 130 -7.62 -0.65 16.67
C ARG A 130 -6.17 -0.81 16.30
N ARG A 131 -5.53 -1.80 16.92
CA ARG A 131 -4.12 -2.09 16.69
C ARG A 131 -3.84 -3.56 16.98
N HIS A 132 -2.77 -4.09 16.39
CA HIS A 132 -2.30 -5.44 16.71
C HIS A 132 -0.77 -5.51 16.61
N ALA A 133 -0.17 -6.41 17.35
CA ALA A 133 1.27 -6.61 17.35
C ALA A 133 1.71 -7.32 16.07
N VAL A 134 2.76 -6.79 15.44
CA VAL A 134 3.40 -7.41 14.28
C VAL A 134 4.65 -8.14 14.73
N THR A 135 5.39 -7.52 15.66
CA THR A 135 6.58 -8.08 16.30
C THR A 135 6.72 -7.40 17.66
N ASP A 136 7.65 -7.87 18.49
CA ASP A 136 7.85 -7.32 19.83
C ASP A 136 8.11 -5.82 19.77
N GLY A 137 7.24 -5.06 20.47
CA GLY A 137 7.38 -3.62 20.55
C GLY A 137 6.96 -2.84 19.31
N LEU A 138 6.39 -3.49 18.31
CA LEU A 138 5.93 -2.82 17.10
C LEU A 138 4.54 -3.30 16.70
N ASP A 139 3.61 -2.36 16.63
CA ASP A 139 2.23 -2.63 16.24
C ASP A 139 1.92 -2.06 14.86
N GLU A 140 0.92 -2.66 14.21
CA GLU A 140 0.20 -1.99 13.14
C GLU A 140 -1.02 -1.30 13.72
N ILE A 141 -1.38 -0.15 13.17
CA ILE A 141 -2.54 0.64 13.58
C ILE A 141 -3.49 0.80 12.39
N GLU A 142 -4.78 0.76 12.69
CA GLU A 142 -5.81 0.86 11.68
C GLU A 142 -6.21 2.31 11.43
N PHE A 143 -6.34 2.67 10.15
CA PHE A 143 -6.92 3.94 9.71
C PHE A 143 -8.17 3.64 8.90
N ALA A 144 -9.18 4.48 9.06
CA ALA A 144 -10.38 4.43 8.23
C ALA A 144 -10.64 5.80 7.63
N TRP A 145 -11.21 5.81 6.43
CA TRP A 145 -11.52 7.05 5.75
C TRP A 145 -12.72 7.75 6.43
N LYS A 146 -12.56 9.05 6.69
CA LYS A 146 -13.57 9.86 7.39
C LYS A 146 -14.20 10.92 6.48
N GLY A 147 -13.76 11.01 5.24
CA GLY A 147 -14.21 12.02 4.31
C GLY A 147 -13.07 12.93 3.89
N ASP A 148 -13.25 13.66 2.81
CA ASP A 148 -12.20 14.55 2.31
C ASP A 148 -11.91 15.64 3.33
N PRO A 149 -10.60 15.91 3.64
CA PRO A 149 -10.24 17.01 4.53
C PRO A 149 -10.72 18.33 3.94
N GLY A 150 -11.48 19.08 4.74
CA GLY A 150 -12.07 20.33 4.29
C GLY A 150 -13.31 20.19 3.42
N GLY A 151 -13.59 19.00 2.89
CA GLY A 151 -14.76 18.79 2.04
C GLY A 151 -16.08 18.90 2.80
N GLY A 152 -16.10 18.29 3.98
CA GLY A 152 -17.31 18.31 4.81
C GLY A 152 -17.64 19.67 5.37
N GLU A 153 -16.65 20.50 5.54
CA GLU A 153 -16.85 21.83 6.13
C GLU A 153 -17.51 22.81 5.17
N SER A 154 -17.44 22.53 3.89
CA SER A 154 -18.02 23.41 2.88
C SER A 154 -19.54 23.25 2.77
N VAL A 155 -20.08 22.34 3.49
CA VAL A 155 -21.51 22.03 3.46
C VAL A 155 -22.32 22.95 4.35
#